data_e171d6a1ce3f89c822a239e33300a681
#
_entry.id   e171d6a1ce3f89c822a239e33300a681
#
_cell.length_a   1.000
_cell.length_b   1.000
_cell.length_c   1.000
_cell.angle_alpha   90.00
_cell.angle_beta   90.00
_cell.angle_gamma   90.00
#
_symmetry.space_group_name_H-M   'P 1'
#
loop_
_entity.id
_entity.type
_entity.pdbx_description
1 polymer ?
#
loop_
_entity_poly.entity_id
_entity_poly.type
_entity_poly.pdbx_seq_one_letter_code
_entity_poly.pdbx_strand_id
1 'polypeptide(L)'
;MNGFMQNLVGLGDITDQVIATDLLISAKSGIKNYAFAITEAATPEVRQVLNKQLNDAINLHSKISDYMVTNGYYYPADVNEQLQVDLQTADTALSLPNKQS
;
A
#
# COMPACT_ATOMS: atom_id res chain seq x y z
N MET A 1 23.69 24.34 -19.64
CA MET A 1 22.88 23.19 -20.04
C MET A 1 21.90 23.64 -21.10
N ASN A 2 21.73 22.90 -22.18
CA ASN A 2 20.78 23.29 -23.22
C ASN A 2 19.35 22.87 -22.80
N GLY A 3 18.34 23.36 -23.56
CA GLY A 3 16.93 23.08 -23.26
C GLY A 3 16.57 21.60 -23.29
N PHE A 4 17.27 20.82 -24.12
CA PHE A 4 17.05 19.38 -24.18
C PHE A 4 17.40 18.69 -22.85
N MET A 5 18.56 19.05 -22.27
CA MET A 5 18.97 18.50 -20.99
C MET A 5 18.03 18.90 -19.86
N GLN A 6 17.59 20.16 -19.85
CA GLN A 6 16.61 20.63 -18.86
C GLN A 6 15.28 19.90 -18.98
N ASN A 7 14.84 19.66 -20.22
CA ASN A 7 13.60 18.90 -20.45
C ASN A 7 13.74 17.46 -20.00
N LEU A 8 14.90 16.81 -20.20
CA LEU A 8 15.13 15.46 -19.73
C LEU A 8 15.09 15.37 -18.21
N VAL A 9 15.67 16.35 -17.52
CA VAL A 9 15.64 16.40 -16.05
C VAL A 9 14.19 16.57 -15.57
N GLY A 10 13.42 17.47 -16.19
CA GLY A 10 12.02 17.69 -15.84
C GLY A 10 11.17 16.45 -16.09
N LEU A 11 11.40 15.75 -17.21
CA LEU A 11 10.69 14.53 -17.52
C LEU A 11 11.04 13.42 -16.54
N GLY A 12 12.31 13.35 -16.12
CA GLY A 12 12.74 12.37 -15.13
C GLY A 12 12.03 12.54 -13.80
N ASP A 13 11.90 13.79 -13.34
CA ASP A 13 11.21 14.10 -12.08
C ASP A 13 9.72 13.78 -12.18
N ILE A 14 9.07 14.15 -13.29
CA ILE A 14 7.66 13.81 -13.53
C ILE A 14 7.48 12.30 -13.58
N THR A 15 8.41 11.58 -14.23
CA THR A 15 8.36 10.12 -14.32
C THR A 15 8.48 9.48 -12.94
N ASP A 16 9.39 9.96 -12.11
CA ASP A 16 9.55 9.44 -10.76
C ASP A 16 8.29 9.66 -9.92
N GLN A 17 7.66 10.82 -10.05
CA GLN A 17 6.41 11.10 -9.36
C GLN A 17 5.30 10.16 -9.83
N VAL A 18 5.17 9.94 -11.13
CA VAL A 18 4.16 9.02 -11.69
C VAL A 18 4.39 7.60 -11.20
N ILE A 19 5.62 7.14 -11.24
CA ILE A 19 5.98 5.79 -10.78
C ILE A 19 5.67 5.64 -9.29
N ALA A 20 6.07 6.60 -8.48
CA ALA A 20 5.81 6.57 -7.04
C ALA A 20 4.31 6.58 -6.75
N THR A 21 3.54 7.39 -7.48
CA THR A 21 2.09 7.45 -7.34
C THR A 21 1.45 6.11 -7.69
N ASP A 22 1.87 5.50 -8.79
CA ASP A 22 1.35 4.20 -9.22
C ASP A 22 1.69 3.10 -8.21
N LEU A 23 2.92 3.12 -7.68
CA LEU A 23 3.33 2.17 -6.64
C LEU A 23 2.53 2.36 -5.35
N LEU A 24 2.25 3.62 -4.98
CA LEU A 24 1.44 3.91 -3.79
C LEU A 24 0.03 3.36 -3.96
N ILE A 25 -0.59 3.59 -5.12
CA ILE A 25 -1.92 3.08 -5.43
C ILE A 25 -1.92 1.55 -5.42
N SER A 26 -0.92 0.94 -6.03
CA SER A 26 -0.78 -0.53 -6.06
C SER A 26 -0.59 -1.11 -4.67
N ALA A 27 0.23 -0.48 -3.84
CA ALA A 27 0.43 -0.91 -2.47
C ALA A 27 -0.87 -0.82 -1.66
N LYS A 28 -1.65 0.25 -1.82
CA LYS A 28 -2.95 0.38 -1.17
C LYS A 28 -3.91 -0.70 -1.63
N SER A 29 -3.98 -0.95 -2.93
CA SER A 29 -4.83 -2.01 -3.48
C SER A 29 -4.44 -3.37 -2.92
N GLY A 30 -3.14 -3.64 -2.80
CA GLY A 30 -2.64 -4.87 -2.21
C GLY A 30 -3.04 -5.01 -0.75
N ILE A 31 -2.91 -3.95 0.04
CA ILE A 31 -3.33 -3.95 1.45
C ILE A 31 -4.82 -4.26 1.56
N LYS A 32 -5.66 -3.60 0.76
CA LYS A 32 -7.10 -3.84 0.75
C LYS A 32 -7.43 -5.28 0.39
N ASN A 33 -6.75 -5.82 -0.62
CA ASN A 33 -6.97 -7.19 -1.08
C ASN A 33 -6.55 -8.19 -0.01
N TYR A 34 -5.40 -8.01 0.63
CA TYR A 34 -4.97 -8.87 1.73
C TYR A 34 -5.91 -8.77 2.93
N ALA A 35 -6.33 -7.56 3.29
CA ALA A 35 -7.26 -7.36 4.39
C ALA A 35 -8.59 -8.08 4.13
N PHE A 36 -9.12 -7.96 2.91
CA PHE A 36 -10.34 -8.65 2.52
C PHE A 36 -10.13 -10.17 2.57
N ALA A 37 -9.04 -10.67 1.99
CA ALA A 37 -8.74 -12.09 1.95
C ALA A 37 -8.63 -12.71 3.36
N ILE A 38 -8.05 -11.97 4.30
CA ILE A 38 -7.96 -12.42 5.70
C ILE A 38 -9.35 -12.62 6.29
N THR A 39 -10.32 -11.73 5.98
CA THR A 39 -11.68 -11.87 6.49
C THR A 39 -12.39 -13.09 5.90
N GLU A 40 -12.00 -13.52 4.70
CA GLU A 40 -12.62 -14.64 3.99
C GLU A 40 -11.89 -15.97 4.21
N ALA A 41 -10.67 -15.94 4.72
CA ALA A 41 -9.87 -17.16 4.90
C ALA A 41 -10.49 -18.08 5.95
N ALA A 42 -10.57 -19.35 5.63
CA ALA A 42 -11.21 -20.36 6.49
C ALA A 42 -10.28 -20.92 7.55
N THR A 43 -8.98 -20.94 7.30
CA THR A 43 -8.01 -21.60 8.19
C THR A 43 -7.03 -20.60 8.80
N PRO A 44 -6.54 -20.87 10.02
CA PRO A 44 -5.53 -20.03 10.65
C PRO A 44 -4.22 -19.95 9.86
N GLU A 45 -3.81 -21.05 9.22
CA GLU A 45 -2.57 -21.10 8.46
C GLU A 45 -2.61 -20.14 7.28
N VAL A 46 -3.72 -20.10 6.55
CA VAL A 46 -3.91 -19.20 5.43
C VAL A 46 -3.96 -17.76 5.93
N ARG A 47 -4.67 -17.51 7.02
CA ARG A 47 -4.73 -16.16 7.60
C ARG A 47 -3.35 -15.66 8.02
N GLN A 48 -2.50 -16.54 8.56
CA GLN A 48 -1.15 -16.16 8.99
C GLN A 48 -0.26 -15.80 7.80
N VAL A 49 -0.33 -16.56 6.71
CA VAL A 49 0.42 -16.24 5.49
C VAL A 49 -0.04 -14.90 4.92
N LEU A 50 -1.36 -14.69 4.84
CA LEU A 50 -1.92 -13.45 4.35
C LEU A 50 -1.54 -12.27 5.25
N ASN A 51 -1.51 -12.49 6.56
CA ASN A 51 -1.09 -11.45 7.50
C ASN A 51 0.36 -11.03 7.28
N LYS A 52 1.25 -11.99 7.04
CA LYS A 52 2.65 -11.67 6.72
C LYS A 52 2.75 -10.83 5.46
N GLN A 53 2.02 -11.22 4.41
CA GLN A 53 2.01 -10.48 3.16
C GLN A 53 1.37 -9.11 3.31
N LEU A 54 0.34 -8.99 4.15
CA LEU A 54 -0.26 -7.71 4.49
C LEU A 54 0.75 -6.79 5.16
N ASN A 55 1.51 -7.29 6.13
CA ASN A 55 2.52 -6.48 6.80
C ASN A 55 3.62 -6.03 5.84
N ASP A 56 4.04 -6.90 4.92
CA ASP A 56 5.00 -6.52 3.88
C ASP A 56 4.46 -5.39 3.00
N ALA A 57 3.18 -5.48 2.62
CA ALA A 57 2.52 -4.44 1.82
C ALA A 57 2.39 -3.12 2.59
N ILE A 58 2.09 -3.17 3.89
CA ILE A 58 2.03 -1.98 4.75
C ILE A 58 3.40 -1.30 4.80
N ASN A 59 4.46 -2.08 4.99
CA ASN A 59 5.81 -1.54 5.04
C ASN A 59 6.20 -0.89 3.72
N LEU A 60 5.85 -1.51 2.60
CA LEU A 60 6.09 -0.94 1.28
C LEU A 60 5.33 0.38 1.10
N HIS A 61 4.05 0.40 1.47
CA HIS A 61 3.23 1.61 1.41
C HIS A 61 3.86 2.74 2.22
N SER A 62 4.30 2.43 3.44
CA SER A 62 4.94 3.41 4.31
C SER A 62 6.20 4.01 3.68
N LYS A 63 7.05 3.16 3.09
CA LYS A 63 8.27 3.60 2.42
C LYS A 63 7.98 4.50 1.23
N ILE A 64 6.97 4.15 0.44
CA ILE A 64 6.57 4.95 -0.73
C ILE A 64 6.00 6.29 -0.25
N SER A 65 5.16 6.28 0.79
CA SER A 65 4.60 7.51 1.36
C SER A 65 5.70 8.45 1.84
N ASP A 66 6.67 7.93 2.56
CA ASP A 66 7.79 8.72 3.06
C ASP A 66 8.60 9.32 1.91
N TYR A 67 8.83 8.53 0.86
CA TYR A 67 9.52 8.99 -0.34
C TYR A 67 8.75 10.15 -0.99
N MET A 68 7.43 10.03 -1.12
CA MET A 68 6.61 11.06 -1.74
C MET A 68 6.62 12.35 -0.92
N VAL A 69 6.50 12.25 0.40
CA VAL A 69 6.55 13.42 1.28
C VAL A 69 7.92 14.10 1.21
N THR A 70 8.99 13.30 1.26
CA THR A 70 10.37 13.83 1.21
C THR A 70 10.63 14.56 -0.10
N ASN A 71 10.06 14.10 -1.20
CA ASN A 71 10.25 14.69 -2.51
C ASN A 71 9.20 15.74 -2.87
N GLY A 72 8.29 16.08 -1.94
CA GLY A 72 7.25 17.08 -2.17
C GLY A 72 6.18 16.66 -3.16
N TYR A 73 5.97 15.36 -3.33
CA TYR A 73 4.95 14.85 -4.22
C TYR A 73 3.59 14.82 -3.52
N TYR A 74 2.51 14.92 -4.32
CA TYR A 74 1.15 14.92 -3.79
C TYR A 74 0.82 13.57 -3.15
N TYR A 75 0.16 13.63 -1.99
CA TYR A 75 -0.20 12.47 -1.20
C TYR A 75 -1.64 12.61 -0.70
N PRO A 76 -2.60 11.82 -1.24
CA PRO A 76 -4.01 11.97 -0.88
C PRO A 76 -4.29 11.45 0.52
N ALA A 77 -4.71 12.35 1.42
CA ALA A 77 -4.99 12.02 2.82
C ALA A 77 -6.22 11.11 2.98
N ASP A 78 -7.25 11.30 2.15
CA ASP A 78 -8.52 10.56 2.27
C ASP A 78 -8.34 9.05 2.10
N VAL A 79 -7.35 8.64 1.31
CA VAL A 79 -7.08 7.23 1.07
C VAL A 79 -6.50 6.56 2.31
N ASN A 80 -5.83 7.33 3.18
CA ASN A 80 -5.30 6.80 4.43
C ASN A 80 -6.41 6.44 5.42
N GLU A 81 -7.47 7.22 5.47
CA GLU A 81 -8.61 6.92 6.35
C GLU A 81 -9.26 5.60 5.96
N GLN A 82 -9.51 5.41 4.67
CA GLN A 82 -10.06 4.16 4.17
C GLN A 82 -9.14 2.98 4.45
N LEU A 83 -7.83 3.17 4.30
CA LEU A 83 -6.84 2.15 4.60
C LEU A 83 -6.89 1.74 6.07
N GLN A 84 -7.04 2.69 6.98
CA GLN A 84 -7.14 2.39 8.41
C GLN A 84 -8.36 1.53 8.72
N VAL A 85 -9.50 1.81 8.08
CA VAL A 85 -10.71 0.98 8.23
C VAL A 85 -10.44 -0.45 7.76
N ASP A 86 -9.81 -0.61 6.59
CA ASP A 86 -9.50 -1.92 6.03
C ASP A 86 -8.56 -2.71 6.94
N LEU A 87 -7.55 -2.06 7.49
CA LEU A 87 -6.60 -2.68 8.41
C LEU A 87 -7.26 -3.11 9.71
N GLN A 88 -8.17 -2.29 10.24
CA GLN A 88 -8.92 -2.62 11.45
C GLN A 88 -9.80 -3.85 11.23
N THR A 89 -10.46 -3.93 10.08
CA THR A 89 -11.28 -5.08 9.72
C THR A 89 -10.45 -6.36 9.63
N ALA A 90 -9.26 -6.28 9.02
CA ALA A 90 -8.35 -7.43 8.94
C ALA A 90 -7.87 -7.85 10.33
N ASP A 91 -7.53 -6.90 11.19
CA ASP A 91 -7.08 -7.18 12.55
C ASP A 91 -8.15 -7.91 13.35
N THR A 92 -9.40 -7.47 13.22
CA THR A 92 -10.54 -8.14 13.85
C THR A 92 -10.67 -9.58 13.36
N ALA A 93 -10.53 -9.80 12.04
CA ALA A 93 -10.63 -11.14 11.46
C ALA A 93 -9.51 -12.06 11.97
N LEU A 94 -8.31 -11.53 12.18
CA LEU A 94 -7.17 -12.31 12.68
C LEU A 94 -7.39 -12.81 14.11
N SER A 95 -8.23 -12.14 14.88
CA SER A 95 -8.54 -12.54 16.26
C SER A 95 -9.67 -13.56 16.35
N LEU A 96 -10.34 -13.89 15.22
CA LEU A 96 -11.45 -14.82 15.21
C LEU A 96 -10.98 -16.28 15.27
N PRO A 97 -11.82 -17.19 15.81
CA PRO A 97 -11.52 -18.62 15.76
C PRO A 97 -11.49 -19.15 14.33
N ASN A 98 -10.96 -20.37 14.18
CA ASN A 98 -10.92 -21.05 12.90
C ASN A 98 -12.35 -21.29 12.36
N LYS A 99 -12.60 -20.83 11.13
CA LYS A 99 -13.91 -20.96 10.49
C LYS A 99 -14.27 -22.42 10.16
N GLN A 100 -13.30 -23.33 10.12
CA GLN A 100 -13.53 -24.73 9.82
C GLN A 100 -13.93 -25.56 11.04
N SER A 101 -13.75 -25.02 12.22
CA SER A 101 -14.15 -25.69 13.44
C SER A 101 -15.60 -25.41 13.77
#